data_350ffe6200d89556f9662e615aaf97ed
#
_entry.id   350ffe6200d89556f9662e615aaf97ed
#
_cell.length_a   1.000
_cell.length_b   1.000
_cell.length_c   1.000
_cell.angle_alpha   90.00
_cell.angle_beta   90.00
_cell.angle_gamma   90.00
#
_symmetry.space_group_name_H-M   'P 1'
#
loop_
_entity.id
_entity.type
_entity.pdbx_description
1 polymer ?
#
loop_
_entity_poly.entity_id
_entity_poly.type
_entity_poly.pdbx_seq_one_letter_code
_entity_poly.pdbx_strand_id
1 'polypeptide(L)'
;MSTTHDNLILAGDIGGTKVNLGVFRAGKTKPLTVIRPETFPSRSAPDLETHIEQFLDRHHIAQAIKSACFGLAGPVIKGRAKATNLPWIVSETNLQKRFGWPKVKLINDLVATALAIPLLNSTALLALNRARADRQGHLAVVAPGTGLGKALVAVGTNQMVPVASEGGHVGFAPANQAQVRLWRFLHQLFGHVSQERVLSGTGLVNIYAWLRDAEAMEPAAAVEKALETAEYNAAPTITEKALAHQDTICQRALTVFVEIFGAIAGDWALSTMARGGVFLGGGIPPKILPVLRTGDFMTAFCAKGRFSKVVANMPVRVILNDRAALLGAARYALMS
;
A
#
# COMPACT_ATOMS: atom_id res chain seq x y z
N MET A 1 24.09 -10.33 37.58
CA MET A 1 23.20 -10.64 36.40
C MET A 1 22.99 -9.35 35.64
N SER A 2 23.66 -9.20 34.51
CA SER A 2 23.57 -7.99 33.69
C SER A 2 22.18 -7.99 33.03
N THR A 3 21.29 -7.12 33.48
CA THR A 3 20.03 -6.82 32.81
C THR A 3 20.37 -6.19 31.48
N THR A 4 20.32 -7.00 30.41
CA THR A 4 20.31 -6.48 29.06
C THR A 4 19.09 -5.58 28.96
N HIS A 5 19.30 -4.26 28.98
CA HIS A 5 18.26 -3.29 28.69
C HIS A 5 17.78 -3.57 27.27
N ASP A 6 16.67 -4.28 27.14
CA ASP A 6 16.03 -4.56 25.89
C ASP A 6 15.68 -3.22 25.20
N ASN A 7 16.29 -2.95 24.05
CA ASN A 7 15.96 -1.79 23.24
C ASN A 7 14.57 -2.00 22.64
N LEU A 8 13.54 -1.53 23.32
CA LEU A 8 12.18 -1.57 22.84
C LEU A 8 11.94 -0.44 21.85
N ILE A 9 11.25 -0.79 20.78
CA ILE A 9 10.85 0.10 19.70
C ILE A 9 9.33 0.12 19.65
N LEU A 10 8.73 1.30 19.64
CA LEU A 10 7.33 1.45 19.30
C LEU A 10 7.21 1.75 17.81
N ALA A 11 6.38 1.02 17.13
CA ALA A 11 6.03 1.31 15.74
C ALA A 11 4.52 1.51 15.58
N GLY A 12 4.15 2.34 14.60
CA GLY A 12 2.77 2.55 14.23
C GLY A 12 2.58 2.58 12.71
N ASP A 13 1.42 2.11 12.28
CA ASP A 13 0.91 2.26 10.92
C ASP A 13 -0.47 2.95 11.03
N ILE A 14 -0.52 4.20 10.57
CA ILE A 14 -1.62 5.13 10.82
C ILE A 14 -2.41 5.34 9.55
N GLY A 15 -3.48 4.59 9.41
CA GLY A 15 -4.43 4.74 8.32
C GLY A 15 -5.67 5.56 8.68
N GLY A 16 -6.44 5.97 7.70
CA GLY A 16 -7.69 6.74 7.92
C GLY A 16 -8.80 5.97 8.65
N THR A 17 -8.72 4.64 8.70
CA THR A 17 -9.74 3.77 9.32
C THR A 17 -9.20 3.02 10.53
N LYS A 18 -7.93 2.65 10.51
CA LYS A 18 -7.27 1.83 11.53
C LYS A 18 -5.92 2.41 11.90
N VAL A 19 -5.58 2.34 13.18
CA VAL A 19 -4.25 2.58 13.75
C VAL A 19 -3.72 1.25 14.23
N ASN A 20 -2.63 0.78 13.64
CA ASN A 20 -1.91 -0.39 14.10
C ASN A 20 -0.72 0.08 14.94
N LEU A 21 -0.63 -0.33 16.19
CA LEU A 21 0.51 -0.08 17.06
C LEU A 21 1.19 -1.40 17.44
N GLY A 22 2.49 -1.36 17.66
CA GLY A 22 3.20 -2.55 18.10
C GLY A 22 4.54 -2.22 18.76
N VAL A 23 4.85 -2.97 19.82
CA VAL A 23 6.18 -2.95 20.44
C VAL A 23 7.02 -4.06 19.87
N PHE A 24 8.24 -3.72 19.51
CA PHE A 24 9.22 -4.61 18.93
C PHE A 24 10.48 -4.64 19.79
N ARG A 25 11.14 -5.81 19.79
CA ARG A 25 12.45 -6.00 20.37
C ARG A 25 13.48 -6.16 19.26
N ALA A 26 14.54 -5.36 19.30
CA ALA A 26 15.71 -5.57 18.48
C ALA A 26 16.53 -6.72 19.03
N GLY A 27 16.79 -7.74 18.22
CA GLY A 27 17.56 -8.92 18.62
C GLY A 27 18.84 -9.09 17.82
N LYS A 28 19.83 -9.80 18.39
CA LYS A 28 21.11 -10.10 17.72
C LYS A 28 20.95 -11.06 16.54
N THR A 29 20.05 -12.03 16.64
CA THR A 29 19.83 -13.08 15.64
C THR A 29 18.60 -12.86 14.76
N LYS A 30 17.55 -12.24 15.30
CA LYS A 30 16.38 -11.80 14.55
C LYS A 30 16.30 -10.28 14.66
N PRO A 31 16.35 -9.56 13.54
CA PRO A 31 16.47 -8.11 13.57
C PRO A 31 15.31 -7.43 14.30
N LEU A 32 14.10 -8.00 14.21
CA LEU A 32 12.90 -7.49 14.87
C LEU A 32 11.95 -8.62 15.25
N THR A 33 11.49 -8.59 16.49
CA THR A 33 10.43 -9.49 16.97
C THR A 33 9.30 -8.63 17.53
N VAL A 34 8.09 -8.79 17.01
CA VAL A 34 6.90 -8.15 17.57
C VAL A 34 6.53 -8.80 18.89
N ILE A 35 6.31 -7.97 19.92
CA ILE A 35 5.96 -8.44 21.27
C ILE A 35 4.47 -8.23 21.54
N ARG A 36 3.96 -7.06 21.19
CA ARG A 36 2.58 -6.65 21.43
C ARG A 36 2.07 -5.87 20.21
N PRO A 37 1.33 -6.50 19.28
CA PRO A 37 0.63 -5.80 18.23
C PRO A 37 -0.84 -5.56 18.63
N GLU A 38 -1.36 -4.38 18.34
CA GLU A 38 -2.78 -4.07 18.54
C GLU A 38 -3.30 -3.15 17.43
N THR A 39 -4.59 -3.24 17.15
CA THR A 39 -5.28 -2.43 16.13
C THR A 39 -6.44 -1.69 16.78
N PHE A 40 -6.51 -0.39 16.53
CA PHE A 40 -7.58 0.50 16.99
C PHE A 40 -8.34 1.08 15.80
N PRO A 41 -9.66 1.33 15.92
CA PRO A 41 -10.36 2.20 14.97
C PRO A 41 -9.78 3.62 15.06
N SER A 42 -9.39 4.23 13.93
CA SER A 42 -8.74 5.55 13.96
C SER A 42 -9.59 6.64 14.61
N ARG A 43 -10.91 6.54 14.50
CA ARG A 43 -11.85 7.51 15.07
C ARG A 43 -12.23 7.25 16.52
N SER A 44 -11.67 6.23 17.18
CA SER A 44 -11.93 5.94 18.59
C SER A 44 -11.17 6.85 19.56
N ALA A 45 -10.27 7.70 19.06
CA ALA A 45 -9.57 8.71 19.83
C ALA A 45 -9.42 10.01 19.02
N PRO A 46 -9.21 11.16 19.69
CA PRO A 46 -9.12 12.47 19.03
C PRO A 46 -7.80 12.66 18.27
N ASP A 47 -6.73 11.97 18.66
CA ASP A 47 -5.38 12.10 18.14
C ASP A 47 -4.57 10.80 18.28
N LEU A 48 -3.36 10.79 17.71
CA LEU A 48 -2.45 9.66 17.79
C LEU A 48 -1.88 9.48 19.21
N GLU A 49 -1.61 10.57 19.88
CA GLU A 49 -1.07 10.60 21.23
C GLU A 49 -1.96 9.81 22.21
N THR A 50 -3.27 10.01 22.13
CA THR A 50 -4.26 9.30 22.93
C THR A 50 -4.28 7.78 22.62
N HIS A 51 -4.18 7.40 21.34
CA HIS A 51 -4.04 5.98 20.98
C HIS A 51 -2.78 5.34 21.55
N ILE A 52 -1.67 6.07 21.51
CA ILE A 52 -0.40 5.61 22.07
C ILE A 52 -0.52 5.43 23.58
N GLU A 53 -1.11 6.38 24.31
CA GLU A 53 -1.33 6.28 25.75
C GLU A 53 -2.17 5.05 26.11
N GLN A 54 -3.32 4.87 25.46
CA GLN A 54 -4.18 3.71 25.66
C GLN A 54 -3.46 2.39 25.40
N PHE A 55 -2.62 2.36 24.37
CA PHE A 55 -1.81 1.18 24.03
C PHE A 55 -0.76 0.87 25.12
N LEU A 56 -0.02 1.88 25.54
CA LEU A 56 1.03 1.74 26.57
C LEU A 56 0.44 1.31 27.91
N ASP A 57 -0.65 1.92 28.34
CA ASP A 57 -1.35 1.61 29.59
C ASP A 57 -1.92 0.17 29.58
N ARG A 58 -2.60 -0.20 28.49
CA ARG A 58 -3.21 -1.53 28.35
C ARG A 58 -2.18 -2.66 28.38
N HIS A 59 -1.02 -2.42 27.83
CA HIS A 59 0.06 -3.41 27.78
C HIS A 59 1.07 -3.28 28.91
N HIS A 60 0.85 -2.35 29.86
CA HIS A 60 1.75 -2.06 30.98
C HIS A 60 3.19 -1.80 30.54
N ILE A 61 3.36 -1.06 29.44
CA ILE A 61 4.67 -0.71 28.88
C ILE A 61 5.06 0.66 29.44
N ALA A 62 5.40 0.70 30.72
CA ALA A 62 5.82 1.93 31.38
C ALA A 62 7.28 2.30 31.13
N GLN A 63 8.10 1.43 30.50
CA GLN A 63 9.55 1.60 30.46
C GLN A 63 10.17 1.41 29.09
N ALA A 64 11.12 2.32 28.83
CA ALA A 64 12.27 2.13 27.94
C ALA A 64 11.99 1.98 26.43
N ILE A 65 10.97 2.66 25.89
CA ILE A 65 10.96 2.88 24.44
C ILE A 65 12.17 3.78 24.11
N LYS A 66 13.11 3.23 23.33
CA LYS A 66 14.34 3.93 22.92
C LYS A 66 14.16 4.69 21.62
N SER A 67 13.29 4.18 20.75
CA SER A 67 12.92 4.83 19.50
C SER A 67 11.49 4.50 19.11
N ALA A 68 10.84 5.42 18.42
CA ALA A 68 9.52 5.21 17.84
C ALA A 68 9.50 5.65 16.38
N CYS A 69 8.71 4.97 15.55
CA CYS A 69 8.47 5.38 14.20
C CYS A 69 7.01 5.10 13.79
N PHE A 70 6.40 6.08 13.12
CA PHE A 70 5.01 5.98 12.69
C PHE A 70 4.94 6.21 11.18
N GLY A 71 4.37 5.23 10.46
CA GLY A 71 3.98 5.34 9.06
C GLY A 71 2.63 6.03 8.94
N LEU A 72 2.53 7.09 8.16
CA LEU A 72 1.29 7.82 7.92
C LEU A 72 1.00 7.92 6.42
N ALA A 73 -0.27 7.82 6.06
CA ALA A 73 -0.71 8.14 4.70
C ALA A 73 -0.50 9.64 4.43
N GLY A 74 0.23 9.96 3.36
CA GLY A 74 0.55 11.32 2.95
C GLY A 74 2.00 11.75 3.21
N PRO A 75 2.36 12.97 2.79
CA PRO A 75 3.72 13.47 2.85
C PRO A 75 4.14 13.83 4.28
N VAL A 76 5.37 13.47 4.63
CA VAL A 76 6.03 13.93 5.86
C VAL A 76 7.01 15.07 5.52
N ILE A 77 6.76 16.24 6.06
CA ILE A 77 7.54 17.45 5.79
C ILE A 77 8.12 17.99 7.10
N LYS A 78 9.44 18.02 7.20
CA LYS A 78 10.17 18.54 8.39
C LYS A 78 9.68 17.92 9.70
N GLY A 79 9.48 16.58 9.73
CA GLY A 79 9.03 15.84 10.90
C GLY A 79 7.56 16.09 11.29
N ARG A 80 6.73 16.54 10.36
CA ARG A 80 5.28 16.76 10.55
C ARG A 80 4.52 16.12 9.41
N ALA A 81 3.36 15.55 9.71
CA ALA A 81 2.43 15.01 8.74
C ALA A 81 1.00 15.37 9.13
N LYS A 82 0.16 15.68 8.13
CA LYS A 82 -1.30 15.72 8.27
C LYS A 82 -1.83 14.35 7.84
N ALA A 83 -2.48 13.65 8.75
CA ALA A 83 -3.03 12.34 8.43
C ALA A 83 -4.16 12.47 7.40
N THR A 84 -4.10 11.68 6.34
CA THR A 84 -5.15 11.68 5.31
C THR A 84 -6.44 11.12 5.89
N ASN A 85 -7.56 11.80 5.64
CA ASN A 85 -8.90 11.45 6.14
C ASN A 85 -9.09 11.48 7.67
N LEU A 86 -8.15 12.11 8.40
CA LEU A 86 -8.24 12.36 9.84
C LEU A 86 -7.88 13.83 10.12
N PRO A 87 -8.45 14.45 11.17
CA PRO A 87 -8.13 15.84 11.50
C PRO A 87 -6.75 16.00 12.16
N TRP A 88 -5.96 14.95 12.24
CA TRP A 88 -4.73 14.91 13.02
C TRP A 88 -3.55 15.55 12.31
N ILE A 89 -2.78 16.31 13.08
CA ILE A 89 -1.44 16.78 12.72
C ILE A 89 -0.45 16.13 13.68
N VAL A 90 0.30 15.18 13.16
CA VAL A 90 1.31 14.45 13.93
C VAL A 90 2.66 15.12 13.80
N SER A 91 3.41 15.24 14.90
CA SER A 91 4.72 15.88 14.95
C SER A 91 5.73 15.05 15.75
N GLU A 92 6.91 14.80 15.17
CA GLU A 92 8.02 14.13 15.84
C GLU A 92 8.36 14.83 17.18
N THR A 93 8.48 16.16 17.16
CA THR A 93 8.83 16.96 18.34
C THR A 93 7.77 16.87 19.44
N ASN A 94 6.47 16.89 19.07
CA ASN A 94 5.39 16.81 20.05
C ASN A 94 5.36 15.43 20.72
N LEU A 95 5.50 14.37 19.93
CA LEU A 95 5.58 12.99 20.43
C LEU A 95 6.81 12.78 21.34
N GLN A 96 7.98 13.33 20.94
CA GLN A 96 9.18 13.28 21.78
C GLN A 96 8.95 13.98 23.14
N LYS A 97 8.36 15.16 23.14
CA LYS A 97 8.07 15.91 24.38
C LYS A 97 7.04 15.21 25.26
N ARG A 98 5.95 14.68 24.64
CA ARG A 98 4.86 14.04 25.38
C ARG A 98 5.31 12.77 26.10
N PHE A 99 6.09 11.94 25.43
CA PHE A 99 6.46 10.61 25.93
C PHE A 99 7.89 10.51 26.45
N GLY A 100 8.69 11.55 26.34
CA GLY A 100 10.09 11.56 26.77
C GLY A 100 11.00 10.63 25.96
N TRP A 101 10.61 10.27 24.74
CA TRP A 101 11.40 9.34 23.92
C TRP A 101 12.58 10.05 23.25
N PRO A 102 13.79 9.41 23.27
CA PRO A 102 14.98 10.03 22.68
C PRO A 102 14.87 10.23 21.16
N LYS A 103 14.18 9.30 20.48
CA LYS A 103 14.04 9.32 19.01
C LYS A 103 12.60 9.02 18.62
N VAL A 104 12.01 9.90 17.82
CA VAL A 104 10.74 9.70 17.15
C VAL A 104 10.89 10.08 15.69
N LYS A 105 10.37 9.23 14.79
CA LYS A 105 10.36 9.46 13.35
C LYS A 105 8.98 9.28 12.78
N LEU A 106 8.66 10.11 11.79
CA LEU A 106 7.50 9.95 10.93
C LEU A 106 7.98 9.61 9.52
N ILE A 107 7.34 8.65 8.88
CA ILE A 107 7.59 8.28 7.48
C ILE A 107 6.26 8.10 6.76
N ASN A 108 6.30 8.12 5.45
CA ASN A 108 5.12 7.74 4.65
C ASN A 108 4.84 6.23 4.82
N ASP A 109 3.58 5.82 4.83
CA ASP A 109 3.12 4.43 5.02
C ASP A 109 3.65 3.47 3.94
N LEU A 110 3.76 3.94 2.68
CA LEU A 110 4.34 3.14 1.59
C LEU A 110 5.86 2.99 1.71
N VAL A 111 6.53 4.01 2.23
CA VAL A 111 7.95 3.92 2.59
C VAL A 111 8.13 2.87 3.68
N ALA A 112 7.26 2.87 4.69
CA ALA A 112 7.25 1.84 5.73
C ALA A 112 7.03 0.45 5.11
N THR A 113 6.01 0.29 4.27
CA THR A 113 5.74 -0.98 3.56
C THR A 113 6.96 -1.45 2.75
N ALA A 114 7.61 -0.56 2.02
CA ALA A 114 8.78 -0.89 1.21
C ALA A 114 9.98 -1.34 2.08
N LEU A 115 10.17 -0.73 3.23
CA LEU A 115 11.21 -1.11 4.19
C LEU A 115 10.95 -2.47 4.85
N ALA A 116 9.71 -2.94 4.92
CA ALA A 116 9.40 -4.26 5.44
C ALA A 116 9.84 -5.39 4.52
N ILE A 117 9.91 -5.16 3.20
CA ILE A 117 10.11 -6.21 2.18
C ILE A 117 11.23 -7.19 2.53
N PRO A 118 12.44 -6.76 2.90
CA PRO A 118 13.53 -7.69 3.23
C PRO A 118 13.32 -8.50 4.50
N LEU A 119 12.33 -8.16 5.31
CA LEU A 119 11.96 -8.85 6.55
C LEU A 119 10.80 -9.83 6.36
N LEU A 120 10.11 -9.75 5.21
CA LEU A 120 8.98 -10.63 4.91
C LEU A 120 9.49 -12.02 4.52
N ASN A 121 8.91 -13.03 5.13
CA ASN A 121 9.18 -14.43 4.80
C ASN A 121 8.41 -14.87 3.54
N SER A 122 8.68 -16.07 3.06
CA SER A 122 8.05 -16.64 1.86
C SER A 122 6.53 -16.81 1.98
N THR A 123 5.99 -16.99 3.18
CA THR A 123 4.53 -17.11 3.38
C THR A 123 3.81 -15.77 3.34
N ALA A 124 4.54 -14.66 3.55
CA ALA A 124 4.03 -13.31 3.47
C ALA A 124 4.04 -12.72 2.05
N LEU A 125 4.60 -13.45 1.07
CA LEU A 125 4.79 -13.01 -0.31
C LEU A 125 4.30 -14.09 -1.29
N LEU A 126 3.39 -13.73 -2.18
CA LEU A 126 2.94 -14.60 -3.27
C LEU A 126 3.56 -14.15 -4.59
N ALA A 127 4.30 -15.03 -5.25
CA ALA A 127 4.92 -14.75 -6.54
C ALA A 127 3.90 -14.84 -7.68
N LEU A 128 3.87 -13.85 -8.58
CA LEU A 128 3.09 -13.87 -9.81
C LEU A 128 3.91 -14.34 -11.01
N ASN A 129 5.25 -14.30 -10.94
CA ASN A 129 6.15 -14.84 -11.94
C ASN A 129 7.32 -15.61 -11.30
N ARG A 130 8.13 -16.27 -12.14
CA ARG A 130 9.28 -17.09 -11.72
C ARG A 130 10.62 -16.32 -11.77
N ALA A 131 10.59 -15.01 -12.05
CA ALA A 131 11.80 -14.21 -12.13
C ALA A 131 12.54 -14.18 -10.79
N ARG A 132 13.86 -14.13 -10.85
CA ARG A 132 14.73 -14.11 -9.67
C ARG A 132 15.12 -12.66 -9.32
N ALA A 133 15.09 -12.35 -8.04
CA ALA A 133 15.49 -11.03 -7.55
C ALA A 133 17.01 -10.83 -7.71
N ASP A 134 17.38 -9.69 -8.25
CA ASP A 134 18.73 -9.17 -8.14
C ASP A 134 18.89 -8.54 -6.74
N ARG A 135 19.82 -9.05 -5.94
CA ARG A 135 20.04 -8.57 -4.56
C ARG A 135 20.50 -7.11 -4.49
N GLN A 136 21.08 -6.60 -5.56
CA GLN A 136 21.51 -5.20 -5.70
C GLN A 136 20.49 -4.36 -6.48
N GLY A 137 19.40 -4.96 -6.93
CA GLY A 137 18.34 -4.27 -7.65
C GLY A 137 17.44 -3.47 -6.73
N HIS A 138 16.93 -2.35 -7.22
CA HIS A 138 15.94 -1.54 -6.53
C HIS A 138 14.65 -2.32 -6.29
N LEU A 139 13.92 -1.95 -5.23
CA LEU A 139 12.61 -2.53 -4.89
C LEU A 139 11.54 -1.46 -5.14
N ALA A 140 10.49 -1.84 -5.85
CA ALA A 140 9.36 -0.96 -6.12
C ALA A 140 8.10 -1.48 -5.42
N VAL A 141 7.29 -0.57 -4.89
CA VAL A 141 5.96 -0.89 -4.33
C VAL A 141 4.90 -0.15 -5.12
N VAL A 142 3.82 -0.85 -5.43
CA VAL A 142 2.58 -0.29 -5.99
C VAL A 142 1.43 -0.82 -5.15
N ALA A 143 0.68 0.07 -4.52
CA ALA A 143 -0.27 -0.30 -3.48
C ALA A 143 -1.64 0.37 -3.69
N PRO A 144 -2.52 -0.23 -4.52
CA PRO A 144 -3.90 0.21 -4.59
C PRO A 144 -4.68 -0.17 -3.32
N GLY A 145 -5.38 0.81 -2.80
CA GLY A 145 -6.25 0.74 -1.64
C GLY A 145 -7.41 1.71 -1.81
N THR A 146 -7.73 2.53 -0.79
CA THR A 146 -8.64 3.68 -0.93
C THR A 146 -8.12 4.65 -1.99
N GLY A 147 -6.80 4.90 -2.01
CA GLY A 147 -6.05 5.60 -3.05
C GLY A 147 -5.02 4.70 -3.73
N LEU A 148 -4.05 5.31 -4.42
CA LEU A 148 -2.92 4.62 -5.04
C LEU A 148 -1.60 5.17 -4.51
N GLY A 149 -0.90 4.35 -3.73
CA GLY A 149 0.44 4.67 -3.28
C GLY A 149 1.52 3.99 -4.11
N LYS A 150 2.66 4.67 -4.27
CA LYS A 150 3.88 4.15 -4.86
C LYS A 150 5.08 4.50 -4.01
N ALA A 151 6.03 3.59 -3.92
CA ALA A 151 7.29 3.83 -3.23
C ALA A 151 8.42 3.09 -3.92
N LEU A 152 9.64 3.53 -3.67
CA LEU A 152 10.88 2.94 -4.15
C LEU A 152 11.81 2.74 -2.96
N VAL A 153 12.55 1.64 -2.94
CA VAL A 153 13.77 1.53 -2.14
C VAL A 153 14.95 1.46 -3.11
N ALA A 154 15.73 2.52 -3.14
CA ALA A 154 16.99 2.53 -3.84
C ALA A 154 18.02 1.69 -3.07
N VAL A 155 18.58 0.68 -3.74
CA VAL A 155 19.59 -0.19 -3.15
C VAL A 155 20.95 0.27 -3.64
N GLY A 156 21.79 0.72 -2.71
CA GLY A 156 23.19 1.06 -2.95
C GLY A 156 24.12 -0.01 -2.38
N THR A 157 25.41 0.20 -2.45
CA THR A 157 26.46 -0.78 -2.07
C THR A 157 26.33 -1.20 -0.60
N ASN A 158 26.04 -0.25 0.30
CA ASN A 158 26.01 -0.51 1.76
C ASN A 158 24.72 -0.07 2.44
N GLN A 159 23.73 0.42 1.70
CA GLN A 159 22.51 0.94 2.30
C GLN A 159 21.29 0.80 1.39
N MET A 160 20.14 0.75 2.01
CA MET A 160 18.84 0.81 1.36
C MET A 160 18.21 2.17 1.72
N VAL A 161 17.94 2.97 0.70
CA VAL A 161 17.38 4.32 0.87
C VAL A 161 15.93 4.31 0.39
N PRO A 162 14.98 4.47 1.29
CA PRO A 162 13.57 4.59 0.90
C PRO A 162 13.33 5.96 0.27
N VAL A 163 12.58 5.97 -0.83
CA VAL A 163 12.20 7.17 -1.56
C VAL A 163 10.67 7.24 -1.62
N ALA A 164 10.10 8.26 -1.01
CA ALA A 164 8.67 8.54 -1.10
C ALA A 164 8.30 9.02 -2.51
N SER A 165 7.07 8.75 -2.93
CA SER A 165 6.56 9.18 -4.22
C SER A 165 5.05 9.43 -4.15
N GLU A 166 4.60 10.49 -4.75
CA GLU A 166 3.19 10.76 -5.05
C GLU A 166 2.82 10.28 -6.47
N GLY A 167 3.46 9.21 -6.90
CA GLY A 167 3.31 8.65 -8.25
C GLY A 167 1.91 8.09 -8.57
N GLY A 168 1.00 7.98 -7.59
CA GLY A 168 -0.41 7.70 -7.83
C GLY A 168 -1.14 8.83 -8.53
N HIS A 169 -0.67 10.06 -8.35
CA HIS A 169 -1.29 11.26 -8.92
C HIS A 169 -0.75 11.68 -10.30
N VAL A 170 0.24 10.96 -10.85
CA VAL A 170 0.68 11.20 -12.23
C VAL A 170 -0.40 10.77 -13.24
N GLY A 171 -0.35 11.32 -14.44
CA GLY A 171 -1.33 11.04 -15.48
C GLY A 171 -1.42 9.55 -15.85
N PHE A 172 -2.64 9.07 -16.06
CA PHE A 172 -2.89 7.75 -16.59
C PHE A 172 -2.57 7.70 -18.08
N ALA A 173 -1.77 6.74 -18.50
CA ALA A 173 -1.43 6.47 -19.91
C ALA A 173 -2.21 5.24 -20.41
N PRO A 174 -3.26 5.41 -21.23
CA PRO A 174 -4.01 4.30 -21.81
C PRO A 174 -3.15 3.40 -22.69
N ALA A 175 -3.24 2.08 -22.51
CA ALA A 175 -2.45 1.09 -23.24
C ALA A 175 -3.20 0.48 -24.45
N ASN A 176 -4.53 0.66 -24.54
CA ASN A 176 -5.37 0.14 -25.62
C ASN A 176 -6.59 1.04 -25.86
N GLN A 177 -7.35 0.76 -26.94
CA GLN A 177 -8.51 1.59 -27.34
C GLN A 177 -9.61 1.66 -26.28
N ALA A 178 -9.87 0.59 -25.53
CA ALA A 178 -10.85 0.60 -24.45
C ALA A 178 -10.41 1.55 -23.33
N GLN A 179 -9.13 1.52 -22.95
CA GLN A 179 -8.59 2.44 -21.98
C GLN A 179 -8.54 3.90 -22.46
N VAL A 180 -8.41 4.14 -23.79
CA VAL A 180 -8.56 5.50 -24.36
C VAL A 180 -10.00 6.01 -24.19
N ARG A 181 -11.02 5.16 -24.40
CA ARG A 181 -12.42 5.54 -24.17
C ARG A 181 -12.69 5.80 -22.69
N LEU A 182 -12.19 4.93 -21.80
CA LEU A 182 -12.24 5.15 -20.36
C LEU A 182 -11.59 6.48 -19.96
N TRP A 183 -10.40 6.77 -20.50
CA TRP A 183 -9.71 8.04 -20.23
C TRP A 183 -10.54 9.24 -20.66
N ARG A 184 -11.16 9.20 -21.86
CA ARG A 184 -12.04 10.29 -22.35
C ARG A 184 -13.22 10.51 -21.42
N PHE A 185 -13.89 9.44 -21.00
CA PHE A 185 -14.99 9.49 -20.05
C PHE A 185 -14.58 10.16 -18.74
N LEU A 186 -13.46 9.70 -18.14
CA LEU A 186 -12.97 10.26 -16.90
C LEU A 186 -12.43 11.69 -17.04
N HIS A 187 -11.85 12.03 -18.19
CA HIS A 187 -11.37 13.38 -18.47
C HIS A 187 -12.52 14.41 -18.49
N GLN A 188 -13.67 14.05 -19.02
CA GLN A 188 -14.85 14.91 -18.97
C GLN A 188 -15.32 15.17 -17.53
N LEU A 189 -15.17 14.19 -16.62
CA LEU A 189 -15.60 14.31 -15.23
C LEU A 189 -14.59 15.05 -14.34
N PHE A 190 -13.29 14.83 -14.55
CA PHE A 190 -12.24 15.23 -13.62
C PHE A 190 -11.18 16.18 -14.19
N GLY A 191 -11.14 16.40 -15.50
CA GLY A 191 -10.05 17.09 -16.18
C GLY A 191 -8.76 16.29 -16.15
N HIS A 192 -8.06 16.25 -15.02
CA HIS A 192 -6.87 15.43 -14.84
C HIS A 192 -7.25 13.99 -14.46
N VAL A 193 -6.87 13.02 -15.31
CA VAL A 193 -7.06 11.60 -15.05
C VAL A 193 -5.76 11.03 -14.49
N SER A 194 -5.64 10.99 -13.17
CA SER A 194 -4.50 10.37 -12.51
C SER A 194 -4.58 8.84 -12.56
N GLN A 195 -3.45 8.18 -12.30
CA GLN A 195 -3.42 6.72 -12.16
C GLN A 195 -4.32 6.22 -11.03
N GLU A 196 -4.45 6.98 -9.94
CA GLU A 196 -5.37 6.69 -8.85
C GLU A 196 -6.83 6.66 -9.29
N ARG A 197 -7.24 7.50 -10.25
CA ARG A 197 -8.61 7.52 -10.80
C ARG A 197 -9.02 6.23 -11.49
N VAL A 198 -8.07 5.35 -11.82
CA VAL A 198 -8.31 4.05 -12.49
C VAL A 198 -7.73 2.86 -11.72
N LEU A 199 -6.87 3.10 -10.71
CA LEU A 199 -6.23 2.03 -9.94
C LEU A 199 -6.32 2.31 -8.43
N SER A 200 -7.53 2.26 -7.92
CA SER A 200 -7.87 2.36 -6.49
C SER A 200 -9.27 1.79 -6.28
N GLY A 201 -9.79 1.78 -5.06
CA GLY A 201 -11.19 1.43 -4.81
C GLY A 201 -12.13 2.35 -5.61
N THR A 202 -11.92 3.65 -5.55
CA THR A 202 -12.67 4.62 -6.38
C THR A 202 -12.43 4.39 -7.87
N GLY A 203 -11.22 4.00 -8.26
CA GLY A 203 -10.87 3.68 -9.64
C GLY A 203 -11.67 2.50 -10.20
N LEU A 204 -11.89 1.46 -9.40
CA LEU A 204 -12.75 0.33 -9.80
C LEU A 204 -14.20 0.77 -10.02
N VAL A 205 -14.72 1.65 -9.15
CA VAL A 205 -16.07 2.24 -9.31
C VAL A 205 -16.14 3.09 -10.58
N ASN A 206 -15.12 3.88 -10.86
CA ASN A 206 -15.04 4.70 -12.08
C ASN A 206 -15.04 3.82 -13.36
N ILE A 207 -14.32 2.69 -13.35
CA ILE A 207 -14.33 1.74 -14.49
C ILE A 207 -15.70 1.12 -14.64
N TYR A 208 -16.36 0.74 -13.55
CA TYR A 208 -17.72 0.21 -13.58
C TYR A 208 -18.71 1.24 -14.16
N ALA A 209 -18.67 2.49 -13.68
CA ALA A 209 -19.51 3.57 -14.17
C ALA A 209 -19.30 3.83 -15.67
N TRP A 210 -18.04 3.84 -16.14
CA TRP A 210 -17.74 3.96 -17.56
C TRP A 210 -18.37 2.83 -18.38
N LEU A 211 -18.29 1.58 -17.94
CA LEU A 211 -18.87 0.43 -18.64
C LEU A 211 -20.40 0.54 -18.70
N ARG A 212 -21.06 0.99 -17.63
CA ARG A 212 -22.50 1.17 -17.57
C ARG A 212 -22.95 2.36 -18.44
N ASP A 213 -22.34 3.53 -18.22
CA ASP A 213 -22.87 4.80 -18.74
C ASP A 213 -22.37 5.12 -20.15
N ALA A 214 -21.16 4.69 -20.53
CA ALA A 214 -20.57 5.00 -21.82
C ALA A 214 -20.46 3.82 -22.78
N GLU A 215 -20.31 2.59 -22.26
CA GLU A 215 -20.28 1.36 -23.09
C GLU A 215 -21.65 0.65 -23.10
N ALA A 216 -22.67 1.24 -22.45
CA ALA A 216 -24.07 0.77 -22.40
C ALA A 216 -24.22 -0.70 -21.97
N MET A 217 -23.38 -1.16 -21.05
CA MET A 217 -23.54 -2.48 -20.45
C MET A 217 -24.61 -2.43 -19.35
N GLU A 218 -25.54 -3.37 -19.36
CA GLU A 218 -26.60 -3.43 -18.36
C GLU A 218 -26.18 -4.27 -17.15
N PRO A 219 -26.29 -3.73 -15.91
CA PRO A 219 -26.03 -4.50 -14.71
C PRO A 219 -27.18 -5.47 -14.41
N ALA A 220 -26.89 -6.57 -13.71
CA ALA A 220 -27.94 -7.38 -13.13
C ALA A 220 -28.72 -6.58 -12.06
N ALA A 221 -30.05 -6.61 -12.07
CA ALA A 221 -30.91 -5.81 -11.18
C ALA A 221 -30.54 -5.98 -9.68
N ALA A 222 -30.17 -7.20 -9.26
CA ALA A 222 -29.70 -7.46 -7.89
C ALA A 222 -28.40 -6.75 -7.54
N VAL A 223 -27.51 -6.52 -8.53
CA VAL A 223 -26.23 -5.82 -8.35
C VAL A 223 -26.45 -4.33 -8.30
N GLU A 224 -27.31 -3.81 -9.17
CA GLU A 224 -27.68 -2.38 -9.17
C GLU A 224 -28.26 -1.98 -7.82
N LYS A 225 -29.23 -2.73 -7.29
CA LYS A 225 -29.79 -2.53 -5.96
C LYS A 225 -28.74 -2.62 -4.84
N ALA A 226 -27.80 -3.57 -4.93
CA ALA A 226 -26.72 -3.70 -3.95
C ALA A 226 -25.75 -2.52 -4.00
N LEU A 227 -25.50 -1.94 -5.17
CA LEU A 227 -24.64 -0.76 -5.34
C LEU A 227 -25.31 0.52 -4.86
N GLU A 228 -26.63 0.68 -5.05
CA GLU A 228 -27.40 1.79 -4.51
C GLU A 228 -27.35 1.82 -2.97
N THR A 229 -27.41 0.66 -2.32
CA THR A 229 -27.34 0.54 -0.85
C THR A 229 -25.93 0.62 -0.29
N ALA A 230 -24.90 0.40 -1.10
CA ALA A 230 -23.50 0.42 -0.68
C ALA A 230 -22.95 1.83 -0.45
N GLU A 231 -23.70 2.89 -0.78
CA GLU A 231 -23.31 4.30 -0.68
C GLU A 231 -21.90 4.56 -1.21
N TYR A 232 -20.96 4.90 -0.30
CA TYR A 232 -19.56 5.25 -0.67
C TYR A 232 -18.61 4.05 -0.80
N ASN A 233 -19.11 2.80 -0.67
CA ASN A 233 -18.24 1.60 -0.62
C ASN A 233 -18.57 0.56 -1.70
N ALA A 234 -18.91 0.99 -2.90
CA ALA A 234 -19.29 0.11 -4.01
C ALA A 234 -18.15 -0.84 -4.48
N ALA A 235 -16.87 -0.47 -4.31
CA ALA A 235 -15.74 -1.27 -4.79
C ALA A 235 -15.69 -2.70 -4.22
N PRO A 236 -15.92 -2.98 -2.92
CA PRO A 236 -16.02 -4.34 -2.39
C PRO A 236 -17.16 -5.13 -3.03
N THR A 237 -18.33 -4.52 -3.22
CA THR A 237 -19.50 -5.17 -3.86
C THR A 237 -19.18 -5.55 -5.31
N ILE A 238 -18.60 -4.63 -6.10
CA ILE A 238 -18.16 -4.92 -7.48
C ILE A 238 -17.16 -6.08 -7.48
N THR A 239 -16.17 -6.06 -6.58
CA THR A 239 -15.17 -7.11 -6.48
C THR A 239 -15.80 -8.47 -6.13
N GLU A 240 -16.69 -8.51 -5.14
CA GLU A 240 -17.39 -9.73 -4.72
C GLU A 240 -18.22 -10.32 -5.87
N LYS A 241 -19.06 -9.50 -6.52
CA LYS A 241 -19.91 -9.94 -7.63
C LYS A 241 -19.10 -10.40 -8.84
N ALA A 242 -17.96 -9.73 -9.11
CA ALA A 242 -17.03 -10.16 -10.17
C ALA A 242 -16.41 -11.54 -9.87
N LEU A 243 -15.88 -11.73 -8.66
CA LEU A 243 -15.24 -12.99 -8.24
C LEU A 243 -16.24 -14.16 -8.13
N ALA A 244 -17.49 -13.87 -7.78
CA ALA A 244 -18.57 -14.85 -7.74
C ALA A 244 -19.20 -15.11 -9.12
N HIS A 245 -18.75 -14.47 -10.20
CA HIS A 245 -19.30 -14.56 -11.56
C HIS A 245 -20.81 -14.24 -11.63
N GLN A 246 -21.29 -13.32 -10.77
CA GLN A 246 -22.72 -12.99 -10.66
C GLN A 246 -23.14 -11.83 -11.58
N ASP A 247 -22.17 -11.09 -12.16
CA ASP A 247 -22.46 -9.93 -12.99
C ASP A 247 -21.35 -9.69 -14.01
N THR A 248 -21.72 -9.51 -15.28
CA THR A 248 -20.78 -9.36 -16.39
C THR A 248 -20.06 -8.02 -16.40
N ILE A 249 -20.73 -6.94 -15.99
CA ILE A 249 -20.11 -5.62 -15.83
C ILE A 249 -19.05 -5.66 -14.74
N CYS A 250 -19.37 -6.23 -13.58
CA CYS A 250 -18.43 -6.38 -12.47
C CYS A 250 -17.19 -7.18 -12.91
N GLN A 251 -17.39 -8.30 -13.61
CA GLN A 251 -16.29 -9.11 -14.15
C GLN A 251 -15.44 -8.29 -15.13
N ARG A 252 -16.08 -7.57 -16.07
CA ARG A 252 -15.35 -6.74 -17.04
C ARG A 252 -14.62 -5.58 -16.36
N ALA A 253 -15.24 -4.93 -15.39
CA ALA A 253 -14.61 -3.86 -14.60
C ALA A 253 -13.35 -4.36 -13.89
N LEU A 254 -13.43 -5.53 -13.24
CA LEU A 254 -12.28 -6.12 -12.55
C LEU A 254 -11.18 -6.57 -13.52
N THR A 255 -11.53 -7.09 -14.70
CA THR A 255 -10.55 -7.42 -15.75
C THR A 255 -9.80 -6.17 -16.23
N VAL A 256 -10.52 -5.10 -16.58
CA VAL A 256 -9.91 -3.82 -17.01
C VAL A 256 -9.03 -3.25 -15.88
N PHE A 257 -9.49 -3.32 -14.65
CA PHE A 257 -8.71 -2.89 -13.48
C PHE A 257 -7.38 -3.65 -13.36
N VAL A 258 -7.39 -4.97 -13.54
CA VAL A 258 -6.19 -5.83 -13.47
C VAL A 258 -5.24 -5.58 -14.64
N GLU A 259 -5.76 -5.37 -15.86
CA GLU A 259 -4.96 -4.95 -17.01
C GLU A 259 -4.23 -3.62 -16.75
N ILE A 260 -4.97 -2.61 -16.25
CA ILE A 260 -4.42 -1.29 -15.87
C ILE A 260 -3.39 -1.43 -14.76
N PHE A 261 -3.67 -2.27 -13.76
CA PHE A 261 -2.74 -2.52 -12.66
C PHE A 261 -1.41 -3.10 -13.17
N GLY A 262 -1.47 -4.09 -14.06
CA GLY A 262 -0.27 -4.65 -14.69
C GLY A 262 0.51 -3.58 -15.47
N ALA A 263 -0.17 -2.79 -16.29
CA ALA A 263 0.45 -1.73 -17.08
C ALA A 263 1.19 -0.70 -16.19
N ILE A 264 0.50 -0.17 -15.16
CA ILE A 264 1.05 0.81 -14.21
C ILE A 264 2.21 0.23 -13.39
N ALA A 265 2.08 -1.02 -12.92
CA ALA A 265 3.16 -1.69 -12.20
C ALA A 265 4.39 -1.92 -13.09
N GLY A 266 4.18 -2.27 -14.37
CA GLY A 266 5.25 -2.41 -15.35
C GLY A 266 5.94 -1.08 -15.69
N ASP A 267 5.19 0.02 -15.78
CA ASP A 267 5.75 1.37 -15.97
C ASP A 267 6.60 1.80 -14.78
N TRP A 268 6.12 1.52 -13.57
CA TRP A 268 6.87 1.81 -12.34
C TRP A 268 8.12 0.94 -12.22
N ALA A 269 8.01 -0.36 -12.57
CA ALA A 269 9.16 -1.27 -12.64
C ALA A 269 10.24 -0.77 -13.59
N LEU A 270 9.85 -0.31 -14.77
CA LEU A 270 10.76 0.21 -15.78
C LEU A 270 11.37 1.54 -15.35
N SER A 271 10.57 2.47 -14.86
CA SER A 271 11.01 3.81 -14.41
C SER A 271 12.01 3.75 -13.27
N THR A 272 11.90 2.73 -12.41
CA THR A 272 12.76 2.55 -11.24
C THR A 272 13.84 1.47 -11.42
N MET A 273 13.86 0.78 -12.57
CA MET A 273 14.72 -0.38 -12.81
C MET A 273 14.67 -1.38 -11.64
N ALA A 274 13.44 -1.76 -11.22
CA ALA A 274 13.17 -2.55 -10.03
C ALA A 274 13.59 -4.02 -10.17
N ARG A 275 14.86 -4.30 -10.44
CA ARG A 275 15.40 -5.66 -10.60
C ARG A 275 15.39 -6.47 -9.31
N GLY A 276 15.34 -5.81 -8.15
CA GLY A 276 15.15 -6.45 -6.85
C GLY A 276 13.73 -6.96 -6.64
N GLY A 277 12.76 -6.39 -7.37
CA GLY A 277 11.37 -6.84 -7.41
C GLY A 277 10.35 -5.72 -7.32
N VAL A 278 9.17 -6.01 -7.85
CA VAL A 278 7.97 -5.19 -7.76
C VAL A 278 7.01 -5.87 -6.78
N PHE A 279 6.59 -5.12 -5.77
CA PHE A 279 5.76 -5.61 -4.69
C PHE A 279 4.39 -4.94 -4.73
N LEU A 280 3.35 -5.75 -4.87
CA LEU A 280 1.97 -5.30 -4.91
C LEU A 280 1.45 -5.28 -3.48
N GLY A 281 1.34 -4.09 -2.91
CA GLY A 281 0.86 -3.85 -1.55
C GLY A 281 -0.57 -3.31 -1.52
N GLY A 282 -1.01 -2.85 -0.35
CA GLY A 282 -2.36 -2.32 -0.14
C GLY A 282 -3.42 -3.37 0.07
N GLY A 283 -4.64 -2.92 0.33
CA GLY A 283 -5.75 -3.81 0.70
C GLY A 283 -6.45 -4.50 -0.46
N ILE A 284 -6.21 -4.09 -1.71
CA ILE A 284 -6.89 -4.66 -2.89
C ILE A 284 -6.20 -5.93 -3.40
N PRO A 285 -4.87 -5.97 -3.65
CA PRO A 285 -4.23 -7.13 -4.29
C PRO A 285 -4.49 -8.48 -3.62
N PRO A 286 -4.47 -8.62 -2.28
CA PRO A 286 -4.78 -9.90 -1.65
C PRO A 286 -6.22 -10.37 -1.90
N LYS A 287 -7.17 -9.45 -2.08
CA LYS A 287 -8.59 -9.77 -2.29
C LYS A 287 -8.89 -10.22 -3.72
N ILE A 288 -8.09 -9.80 -4.70
CA ILE A 288 -8.28 -10.12 -6.12
C ILE A 288 -7.24 -11.13 -6.65
N LEU A 289 -6.60 -11.88 -5.77
CA LEU A 289 -5.60 -12.89 -6.14
C LEU A 289 -6.04 -13.84 -7.25
N PRO A 290 -7.29 -14.37 -7.26
CA PRO A 290 -7.72 -15.24 -8.35
C PRO A 290 -7.53 -14.60 -9.72
N VAL A 291 -7.91 -13.32 -9.86
CA VAL A 291 -7.83 -12.58 -11.13
C VAL A 291 -6.40 -12.13 -11.45
N LEU A 292 -5.60 -11.77 -10.44
CA LEU A 292 -4.18 -11.44 -10.66
C LEU A 292 -3.37 -12.65 -11.23
N ARG A 293 -3.85 -13.85 -11.03
CA ARG A 293 -3.20 -15.09 -11.47
C ARG A 293 -3.69 -15.61 -12.83
N THR A 294 -4.71 -15.00 -13.46
CA THR A 294 -5.20 -15.40 -14.79
C THR A 294 -4.18 -15.17 -15.90
N GLY A 295 -3.22 -14.27 -15.70
CA GLY A 295 -2.20 -13.91 -16.68
C GLY A 295 -2.36 -12.50 -17.26
N ASP A 296 -3.53 -11.89 -17.20
CA ASP A 296 -3.82 -10.57 -17.75
C ASP A 296 -2.94 -9.48 -17.12
N PHE A 297 -2.75 -9.54 -15.78
CA PHE A 297 -1.82 -8.68 -15.07
C PHE A 297 -0.41 -8.76 -15.66
N MET A 298 0.14 -9.97 -15.77
CA MET A 298 1.52 -10.15 -16.26
C MET A 298 1.66 -9.82 -17.74
N THR A 299 0.65 -10.07 -18.55
CA THR A 299 0.62 -9.65 -19.96
C THR A 299 0.74 -8.14 -20.08
N ALA A 300 -0.09 -7.39 -19.34
CA ALA A 300 -0.04 -5.92 -19.32
C ALA A 300 1.25 -5.39 -18.68
N PHE A 301 1.75 -6.03 -17.61
CA PHE A 301 3.01 -5.69 -16.97
C PHE A 301 4.19 -5.77 -17.94
N CYS A 302 4.23 -6.83 -18.76
CA CYS A 302 5.31 -7.07 -19.72
C CYS A 302 5.14 -6.30 -21.03
N ALA A 303 4.00 -5.69 -21.32
CA ALA A 303 3.72 -4.98 -22.57
C ALA A 303 4.49 -3.64 -22.63
N LYS A 304 5.82 -3.69 -22.71
CA LYS A 304 6.75 -2.53 -22.71
C LYS A 304 7.62 -2.44 -23.96
N GLY A 305 7.08 -2.89 -25.12
CA GLY A 305 7.76 -2.82 -26.41
C GLY A 305 9.14 -3.48 -26.35
N ARG A 306 10.19 -2.79 -26.76
CA ARG A 306 11.57 -3.33 -26.78
C ARG A 306 12.09 -3.72 -25.38
N PHE A 307 11.50 -3.19 -24.30
CA PHE A 307 11.89 -3.51 -22.93
C PHE A 307 11.07 -4.66 -22.29
N SER A 308 10.16 -5.30 -23.04
CA SER A 308 9.31 -6.39 -22.51
C SER A 308 10.13 -7.52 -21.87
N LYS A 309 11.23 -7.94 -22.48
CA LYS A 309 12.12 -8.98 -21.92
C LYS A 309 12.82 -8.51 -20.63
N VAL A 310 13.16 -7.24 -20.51
CA VAL A 310 13.79 -6.68 -19.31
C VAL A 310 12.81 -6.71 -18.15
N VAL A 311 11.58 -6.23 -18.39
CA VAL A 311 10.52 -6.17 -17.36
C VAL A 311 10.05 -7.57 -16.97
N ALA A 312 9.95 -8.50 -17.93
CA ALA A 312 9.56 -9.90 -17.66
C ALA A 312 10.53 -10.62 -16.69
N ASN A 313 11.79 -10.19 -16.63
CA ASN A 313 12.81 -10.70 -15.72
C ASN A 313 12.81 -10.00 -14.34
N MET A 314 11.92 -9.05 -14.09
CA MET A 314 11.74 -8.44 -12.78
C MET A 314 10.75 -9.27 -11.96
N PRO A 315 11.07 -9.67 -10.72
CA PRO A 315 10.15 -10.43 -9.87
C PRO A 315 8.92 -9.58 -9.52
N VAL A 316 7.74 -10.19 -9.60
CA VAL A 316 6.50 -9.56 -9.13
C VAL A 316 5.89 -10.40 -8.02
N ARG A 317 5.60 -9.76 -6.88
CA ARG A 317 5.09 -10.43 -5.69
C ARG A 317 3.97 -9.64 -5.04
N VAL A 318 2.93 -10.33 -4.57
CA VAL A 318 1.86 -9.76 -3.76
C VAL A 318 2.26 -9.85 -2.29
N ILE A 319 2.16 -8.74 -1.57
CA ILE A 319 2.34 -8.69 -0.11
C ILE A 319 1.04 -9.19 0.53
N LEU A 320 1.13 -10.30 1.29
CA LEU A 320 -0.01 -10.90 2.01
C LEU A 320 -0.06 -10.50 3.48
N ASN A 321 1.04 -9.91 3.99
CA ASN A 321 1.12 -9.48 5.39
C ASN A 321 0.49 -8.09 5.54
N ASP A 322 -0.66 -8.01 6.19
CA ASP A 322 -1.41 -6.79 6.47
C ASP A 322 -0.71 -5.84 7.48
N ARG A 323 0.35 -6.32 8.17
CA ARG A 323 1.17 -5.55 9.09
C ARG A 323 2.55 -5.18 8.51
N ALA A 324 2.70 -5.24 7.19
CA ALA A 324 3.98 -4.91 6.55
C ALA A 324 4.43 -3.48 6.88
N ALA A 325 3.54 -2.48 6.80
CA ALA A 325 3.86 -1.10 7.14
C ALA A 325 4.32 -0.96 8.60
N LEU A 326 3.65 -1.62 9.55
CA LEU A 326 4.04 -1.64 10.96
C LEU A 326 5.46 -2.22 11.15
N LEU A 327 5.78 -3.33 10.47
CA LEU A 327 7.12 -3.95 10.51
C LEU A 327 8.19 -3.04 9.92
N GLY A 328 7.87 -2.36 8.82
CA GLY A 328 8.79 -1.42 8.17
C GLY A 328 9.02 -0.15 8.99
N ALA A 329 8.02 0.37 9.67
CA ALA A 329 8.18 1.46 10.62
C ALA A 329 9.11 1.07 11.77
N ALA A 330 8.96 -0.14 12.32
CA ALA A 330 9.87 -0.67 13.33
C ALA A 330 11.32 -0.79 12.82
N ARG A 331 11.49 -1.25 11.56
CA ARG A 331 12.81 -1.29 10.92
C ARG A 331 13.43 0.10 10.77
N TYR A 332 12.64 1.08 10.33
CA TYR A 332 13.13 2.46 10.18
C TYR A 332 13.61 3.04 11.52
N ALA A 333 12.89 2.77 12.60
CA ALA A 333 13.27 3.20 13.94
C ALA A 333 14.62 2.62 14.43
N LEU A 334 15.06 1.48 13.87
CA LEU A 334 16.39 0.92 14.10
C LEU A 334 17.49 1.58 13.28
N MET A 335 17.14 2.07 12.08
CA MET A 335 18.10 2.65 11.14
C MET A 335 18.38 4.14 11.43
N SER A 336 17.46 4.82 12.09
CA SER A 336 17.52 6.23 12.46
C SER A 336 18.12 6.41 13.86
#